data_d2680a980491e948d1af425738b0e807
#
_entry.id   d2680a980491e948d1af425738b0e807
#
_cell.length_a   1.000
_cell.length_b   1.000
_cell.length_c   1.000
_cell.angle_alpha   90.00
_cell.angle_beta   90.00
_cell.angle_gamma   90.00
#
_symmetry.space_group_name_H-M   'P 1'
#
loop_
_entity.id
_entity.type
_entity.pdbx_description
1 polymer ?
#
loop_
_entity_poly.entity_id
_entity_poly.type
_entity_poly.pdbx_seq_one_letter_code
_entity_poly.pdbx_strand_id
1 'polypeptide(L)'
;MTTSLPAQTALVLSYSDIASDPRVRREIDWLASDGWTVDTIGLGEHPTVSVRDHFPLAEAGVVARSRIGTLLAHTFLPHRIRFRALVSRRIPKEVVSRVRAGDYDLVVFNEPEFAPWAEDPRDFTRGAKRARLHLDLHEYHNPDIRRRTLGGRITGPHYRWTRRHIGSPVFTSRTVVNTPIGRLYAEEFSIPVPAQVRNAPPFIPDLEPSPVDPTEIRLLFHGLPSWSRGFAEILAAMRELPETFSMTFMLTANPAVHAMLREELSTHPARDRIRIVPPAPMREIAEKINPYDIEIVFYRPTGINLQFAMPNKFFEAAQGRLALVVGETETMAPIVREYEHGVVVPEFTWESLRDTLAGLDAPAVERMKARAVVVAETLNSDSEGRSFLEAIAGSPKNGASS
;
A
#
# COMPACT_ATOMS: atom_id res chain seq x y z
N MET A 1 19.08 -39.16 -10.97
CA MET A 1 18.23 -38.81 -9.80
C MET A 1 18.61 -37.38 -9.39
N THR A 2 17.90 -36.39 -9.86
CA THR A 2 18.05 -35.03 -9.44
C THR A 2 17.43 -34.92 -8.05
N THR A 3 18.25 -34.89 -7.00
CA THR A 3 17.81 -34.55 -5.66
C THR A 3 17.29 -33.11 -5.69
N SER A 4 15.97 -32.93 -5.78
CA SER A 4 15.36 -31.62 -5.55
C SER A 4 15.78 -31.14 -4.16
N LEU A 5 16.37 -29.94 -4.10
CA LEU A 5 16.59 -29.29 -2.80
C LEU A 5 15.25 -29.21 -2.04
N PRO A 6 15.23 -29.41 -0.72
CA PRO A 6 13.99 -29.28 0.04
C PRO A 6 13.41 -27.88 -0.19
N ALA A 7 12.10 -27.82 -0.45
CA ALA A 7 11.41 -26.55 -0.66
C ALA A 7 11.63 -25.62 0.54
N GLN A 8 12.07 -24.40 0.28
CA GLN A 8 12.25 -23.38 1.32
C GLN A 8 10.90 -22.99 1.92
N THR A 9 10.85 -22.70 3.20
CA THR A 9 9.63 -22.40 3.93
C THR A 9 9.65 -20.97 4.45
N ALA A 10 8.61 -20.19 4.13
CA ALA A 10 8.42 -18.83 4.58
C ALA A 10 7.21 -18.69 5.51
N LEU A 11 7.33 -17.80 6.50
CA LEU A 11 6.23 -17.35 7.34
C LEU A 11 5.98 -15.87 7.09
N VAL A 12 4.77 -15.49 6.64
CA VAL A 12 4.38 -14.10 6.39
C VAL A 12 3.41 -13.64 7.49
N LEU A 13 3.78 -12.55 8.19
CA LEU A 13 2.96 -11.99 9.27
C LEU A 13 2.38 -10.64 8.86
N SER A 14 1.07 -10.47 9.08
CA SER A 14 0.43 -9.15 8.96
C SER A 14 -0.64 -8.96 10.04
N TYR A 15 -0.79 -7.73 10.51
CA TYR A 15 -1.89 -7.37 11.43
C TYR A 15 -3.13 -6.90 10.67
N SER A 16 -3.30 -7.38 9.45
CA SER A 16 -4.42 -7.12 8.54
C SER A 16 -5.23 -8.40 8.28
N ASP A 17 -6.41 -8.24 7.71
CA ASP A 17 -7.10 -9.31 7.00
C ASP A 17 -6.37 -9.56 5.69
N ILE A 18 -5.55 -10.62 5.66
CA ILE A 18 -4.64 -10.91 4.55
C ILE A 18 -5.42 -11.13 3.24
N ALA A 19 -6.63 -11.72 3.32
CA ALA A 19 -7.44 -11.96 2.13
C ALA A 19 -7.81 -10.67 1.39
N SER A 20 -7.93 -9.55 2.12
CA SER A 20 -8.26 -8.23 1.58
C SER A 20 -7.07 -7.27 1.47
N ASP A 21 -5.85 -7.71 1.84
CA ASP A 21 -4.63 -6.91 1.80
C ASP A 21 -3.85 -7.15 0.49
N PRO A 22 -3.89 -6.23 -0.48
CA PRO A 22 -3.29 -6.46 -1.80
C PRO A 22 -1.77 -6.61 -1.76
N ARG A 23 -1.09 -5.93 -0.82
CA ARG A 23 0.36 -5.99 -0.73
C ARG A 23 0.83 -7.31 -0.17
N VAL A 24 0.29 -7.70 0.97
CA VAL A 24 0.64 -8.98 1.62
C VAL A 24 0.30 -10.17 0.72
N ARG A 25 -0.81 -10.09 -0.02
CA ARG A 25 -1.16 -11.12 -1.00
C ARG A 25 -0.14 -11.24 -2.13
N ARG A 26 0.35 -10.12 -2.66
CA ARG A 26 1.40 -10.16 -3.69
C ARG A 26 2.69 -10.76 -3.18
N GLU A 27 3.12 -10.44 -1.97
CA GLU A 27 4.31 -11.06 -1.35
C GLU A 27 4.16 -12.58 -1.23
N ILE A 28 2.99 -13.05 -0.81
CA ILE A 28 2.67 -14.47 -0.75
C ILE A 28 2.76 -15.12 -2.14
N ASP A 29 2.16 -14.47 -3.15
CA ASP A 29 2.13 -15.00 -4.52
C ASP A 29 3.54 -14.99 -5.14
N TRP A 30 4.38 -13.98 -4.88
CA TRP A 30 5.78 -13.93 -5.33
C TRP A 30 6.61 -15.06 -4.70
N LEU A 31 6.49 -15.27 -3.39
CA LEU A 31 7.17 -16.36 -2.69
C LEU A 31 6.72 -17.72 -3.23
N ALA A 32 5.42 -17.93 -3.37
CA ALA A 32 4.89 -19.21 -3.89
C ALA A 32 5.35 -19.47 -5.32
N SER A 33 5.37 -18.44 -6.18
CA SER A 33 5.82 -18.53 -7.57
C SER A 33 7.33 -18.81 -7.67
N ASP A 34 8.12 -18.36 -6.68
CA ASP A 34 9.56 -18.67 -6.55
C ASP A 34 9.83 -20.03 -5.88
N GLY A 35 8.79 -20.82 -5.62
CA GLY A 35 8.90 -22.19 -5.09
C GLY A 35 8.95 -22.30 -3.57
N TRP A 36 8.64 -21.22 -2.83
CA TRP A 36 8.54 -21.27 -1.38
C TRP A 36 7.22 -21.90 -0.94
N THR A 37 7.29 -22.69 0.14
CA THR A 37 6.09 -23.10 0.88
C THR A 37 5.75 -21.98 1.88
N VAL A 38 4.57 -21.39 1.78
CA VAL A 38 4.21 -20.20 2.54
C VAL A 38 3.16 -20.53 3.61
N ASP A 39 3.46 -20.20 4.87
CA ASP A 39 2.51 -20.12 5.97
C ASP A 39 2.25 -18.65 6.32
N THR A 40 1.10 -18.37 6.93
CA THR A 40 0.73 -16.98 7.28
C THR A 40 0.20 -16.84 8.70
N ILE A 41 0.44 -15.67 9.31
CA ILE A 41 -0.23 -15.19 10.53
C ILE A 41 -0.95 -13.90 10.19
N GLY A 42 -2.26 -13.81 10.45
CA GLY A 42 -3.02 -12.59 10.18
C GLY A 42 -4.42 -12.62 10.77
N LEU A 43 -5.25 -11.69 10.36
CA LEU A 43 -6.68 -11.67 10.63
C LEU A 43 -7.43 -12.33 9.47
N GLY A 44 -8.70 -12.69 9.73
CA GLY A 44 -9.57 -13.25 8.71
C GLY A 44 -9.43 -14.77 8.54
N GLU A 45 -9.96 -15.25 7.44
CA GLU A 45 -9.94 -16.64 7.04
C GLU A 45 -8.70 -16.96 6.20
N HIS A 46 -8.56 -18.23 5.79
CA HIS A 46 -7.47 -18.67 4.92
C HIS A 46 -7.41 -17.83 3.62
N PRO A 47 -6.30 -17.11 3.35
CA PRO A 47 -6.34 -16.00 2.40
C PRO A 47 -6.34 -16.44 0.93
N THR A 48 -5.62 -17.51 0.57
CA THR A 48 -5.43 -17.94 -0.83
C THR A 48 -4.90 -19.36 -0.91
N VAL A 49 -5.05 -20.00 -2.08
CA VAL A 49 -4.52 -21.34 -2.36
C VAL A 49 -2.99 -21.42 -2.36
N SER A 50 -2.31 -20.26 -2.48
CA SER A 50 -0.84 -20.16 -2.41
C SER A 50 -0.30 -20.33 -0.98
N VAL A 51 -1.17 -20.32 0.04
CA VAL A 51 -0.81 -20.49 1.45
C VAL A 51 -1.04 -21.96 1.84
N ARG A 52 -0.04 -22.59 2.49
CA ARG A 52 -0.16 -23.94 3.03
C ARG A 52 -1.00 -23.94 4.30
N ASP A 53 -0.58 -23.20 5.32
CA ASP A 53 -1.26 -23.08 6.60
C ASP A 53 -1.48 -21.59 6.95
N HIS A 54 -2.70 -21.25 7.35
CA HIS A 54 -3.02 -19.94 7.91
C HIS A 54 -3.27 -20.04 9.41
N PHE A 55 -2.57 -19.24 10.19
CA PHE A 55 -2.70 -19.17 11.64
C PHE A 55 -3.42 -17.87 12.03
N PRO A 56 -4.75 -17.89 12.20
CA PRO A 56 -5.48 -16.68 12.55
C PRO A 56 -5.04 -16.16 13.92
N LEU A 57 -4.84 -14.86 14.03
CA LEU A 57 -4.56 -14.21 15.30
C LEU A 57 -5.73 -14.46 16.25
N ALA A 58 -5.44 -14.99 17.44
CA ALA A 58 -6.46 -15.19 18.46
C ALA A 58 -7.20 -13.87 18.74
N GLU A 59 -8.48 -13.97 19.09
CA GLU A 59 -9.26 -12.82 19.46
C GLU A 59 -8.57 -11.98 20.55
N ALA A 60 -8.74 -10.66 20.48
CA ALA A 60 -8.19 -9.78 21.49
C ALA A 60 -8.72 -10.16 22.88
N GLY A 61 -7.82 -10.38 23.83
CA GLY A 61 -8.18 -10.69 25.21
C GLY A 61 -9.03 -9.59 25.85
N VAL A 62 -9.67 -9.88 27.00
CA VAL A 62 -10.57 -8.95 27.72
C VAL A 62 -9.95 -7.58 27.93
N VAL A 63 -8.65 -7.51 28.24
CA VAL A 63 -7.92 -6.23 28.42
C VAL A 63 -7.89 -5.40 27.12
N ALA A 64 -7.69 -6.04 26.00
CA ALA A 64 -7.62 -5.35 24.69
C ALA A 64 -9.02 -5.02 24.13
N ARG A 65 -10.07 -5.72 24.53
CA ARG A 65 -11.47 -5.45 24.15
C ARG A 65 -12.06 -4.28 24.93
N SER A 66 -11.56 -4.01 26.16
CA SER A 66 -12.04 -2.93 27.01
C SER A 66 -11.24 -1.65 26.76
N ARG A 67 -11.94 -0.53 26.47
CA ARG A 67 -11.30 0.79 26.37
C ARG A 67 -10.56 1.17 27.65
N ILE A 68 -11.13 0.87 28.82
CA ILE A 68 -10.53 1.11 30.13
C ILE A 68 -9.32 0.19 30.34
N GLY A 69 -9.45 -1.11 30.05
CA GLY A 69 -8.34 -2.07 30.14
C GLY A 69 -7.16 -1.70 29.25
N THR A 70 -7.42 -1.28 28.01
CA THR A 70 -6.40 -0.76 27.11
C THR A 70 -5.74 0.51 27.64
N LEU A 71 -6.52 1.45 28.17
CA LEU A 71 -6.01 2.68 28.78
C LEU A 71 -5.09 2.37 29.98
N LEU A 72 -5.53 1.52 30.91
CA LEU A 72 -4.75 1.10 32.06
C LEU A 72 -3.45 0.38 31.64
N ALA A 73 -3.53 -0.51 30.65
CA ALA A 73 -2.36 -1.18 30.09
C ALA A 73 -1.36 -0.18 29.50
N HIS A 74 -1.85 0.84 28.78
CA HIS A 74 -0.99 1.89 28.19
C HIS A 74 -0.39 2.83 29.25
N THR A 75 -1.00 2.98 30.40
CA THR A 75 -0.53 3.87 31.46
C THR A 75 0.46 3.18 32.41
N PHE A 76 0.19 1.94 32.79
CA PHE A 76 0.89 1.30 33.91
C PHE A 76 1.80 0.13 33.51
N LEU A 77 1.64 -0.47 32.33
CA LEU A 77 2.47 -1.62 31.94
C LEU A 77 3.74 -1.18 31.20
N PRO A 78 4.91 -1.75 31.54
CA PRO A 78 6.11 -1.64 30.71
C PRO A 78 5.85 -2.08 29.25
N HIS A 79 6.53 -1.47 28.30
CA HIS A 79 6.29 -1.68 26.87
C HIS A 79 6.33 -3.16 26.46
N ARG A 80 7.32 -3.93 26.94
CA ARG A 80 7.44 -5.36 26.64
C ARG A 80 6.27 -6.19 27.17
N ILE A 81 5.79 -5.88 28.39
CA ILE A 81 4.63 -6.57 29.00
C ILE A 81 3.38 -6.23 28.23
N ARG A 82 3.22 -4.97 27.85
CA ARG A 82 2.11 -4.47 27.04
C ARG A 82 2.08 -5.13 25.66
N PHE A 83 3.21 -5.17 24.96
CA PHE A 83 3.33 -5.90 23.68
C PHE A 83 2.91 -7.36 23.83
N ARG A 84 3.41 -8.03 24.88
CA ARG A 84 3.03 -9.41 25.17
C ARG A 84 1.52 -9.57 25.41
N ALA A 85 0.91 -8.64 26.12
CA ALA A 85 -0.52 -8.70 26.46
C ALA A 85 -1.43 -8.38 25.26
N LEU A 86 -1.03 -7.46 24.39
CA LEU A 86 -1.86 -6.96 23.30
C LEU A 86 -1.60 -7.64 21.96
N VAL A 87 -0.37 -8.10 21.71
CA VAL A 87 0.04 -8.67 20.41
C VAL A 87 0.54 -10.11 20.56
N SER A 88 1.65 -10.33 21.28
CA SER A 88 2.33 -11.64 21.30
C SER A 88 1.43 -12.81 21.77
N ARG A 89 0.53 -12.59 22.73
CA ARG A 89 -0.42 -13.61 23.19
C ARG A 89 -1.47 -14.02 22.16
N ARG A 90 -1.63 -13.24 21.11
CA ARG A 90 -2.56 -13.53 20.02
C ARG A 90 -1.94 -14.46 18.98
N ILE A 91 -0.62 -14.57 18.97
CA ILE A 91 0.09 -15.47 18.06
C ILE A 91 -0.17 -16.92 18.54
N PRO A 92 -0.69 -17.80 17.66
CA PRO A 92 -0.97 -19.19 18.00
C PRO A 92 0.27 -19.94 18.48
N LYS A 93 0.12 -20.76 19.52
CA LYS A 93 1.24 -21.51 20.12
C LYS A 93 1.90 -22.48 19.14
N GLU A 94 1.11 -23.01 18.22
CA GLU A 94 1.59 -23.93 17.20
C GLU A 94 2.67 -23.29 16.33
N VAL A 95 2.39 -22.11 15.76
CA VAL A 95 3.35 -21.41 14.91
C VAL A 95 4.58 -20.94 15.69
N VAL A 96 4.41 -20.54 16.97
CA VAL A 96 5.56 -20.23 17.84
C VAL A 96 6.44 -21.47 18.01
N SER A 97 5.84 -22.66 18.14
CA SER A 97 6.59 -23.92 18.23
C SER A 97 7.35 -24.24 16.94
N ARG A 98 6.74 -24.04 15.78
CA ARG A 98 7.40 -24.19 14.46
C ARG A 98 8.57 -23.21 14.29
N VAL A 99 8.39 -21.94 14.67
CA VAL A 99 9.48 -20.94 14.66
C VAL A 99 10.66 -21.40 15.52
N ARG A 100 10.39 -21.89 16.75
CA ARG A 100 11.42 -22.41 17.67
C ARG A 100 12.10 -23.68 17.16
N ALA A 101 11.39 -24.51 16.44
CA ALA A 101 11.92 -25.71 15.81
C ALA A 101 12.85 -25.40 14.63
N GLY A 102 12.78 -24.19 14.08
CA GLY A 102 13.54 -23.79 12.89
C GLY A 102 12.92 -24.24 11.58
N ASP A 103 11.59 -24.41 11.56
CA ASP A 103 10.86 -24.90 10.39
C ASP A 103 10.79 -23.85 9.26
N TYR A 104 11.16 -22.59 9.54
CA TYR A 104 11.13 -21.50 8.56
C TYR A 104 12.53 -21.04 8.19
N ASP A 105 12.75 -20.85 6.88
CA ASP A 105 13.97 -20.27 6.30
C ASP A 105 13.90 -18.75 6.25
N LEU A 106 12.67 -18.20 6.12
CA LEU A 106 12.36 -16.79 6.02
C LEU A 106 11.14 -16.46 6.89
N VAL A 107 11.20 -15.31 7.58
CA VAL A 107 10.03 -14.72 8.24
C VAL A 107 9.88 -13.28 7.78
N VAL A 108 8.76 -12.97 7.11
CA VAL A 108 8.41 -11.65 6.62
C VAL A 108 7.47 -10.98 7.61
N PHE A 109 7.89 -9.86 8.14
CA PHE A 109 7.11 -9.01 9.02
C PHE A 109 6.53 -7.85 8.21
N ASN A 110 5.22 -7.86 8.01
CA ASN A 110 4.53 -6.71 7.43
C ASN A 110 4.21 -5.73 8.53
N GLU A 111 4.77 -4.52 8.40
CA GLU A 111 4.63 -3.43 9.34
C GLU A 111 5.27 -3.68 10.73
N PRO A 112 5.52 -2.63 11.54
CA PRO A 112 6.28 -2.76 12.77
C PRO A 112 5.52 -3.40 13.94
N GLU A 113 4.23 -3.72 13.79
CA GLU A 113 3.40 -4.25 14.88
C GLU A 113 3.97 -5.52 15.52
N PHE A 114 4.53 -6.40 14.70
CA PHE A 114 5.18 -7.64 15.16
C PHE A 114 6.70 -7.51 15.36
N ALA A 115 7.31 -6.41 14.96
CA ALA A 115 8.76 -6.25 15.01
C ALA A 115 9.39 -6.52 16.41
N PRO A 116 8.75 -6.17 17.55
CA PRO A 116 9.28 -6.54 18.86
C PRO A 116 9.38 -8.06 19.12
N TRP A 117 8.59 -8.87 18.41
CA TRP A 117 8.68 -10.33 18.52
C TRP A 117 9.97 -10.87 17.87
N ALA A 118 10.43 -10.25 16.79
CA ALA A 118 11.69 -10.61 16.12
C ALA A 118 12.90 -10.59 17.05
N GLU A 119 12.86 -9.78 18.10
CA GLU A 119 13.93 -9.66 19.11
C GLU A 119 13.75 -10.62 20.31
N ASP A 120 12.70 -11.46 20.35
CA ASP A 120 12.55 -12.43 21.45
C ASP A 120 13.56 -13.57 21.29
N PRO A 121 14.59 -13.63 22.18
CA PRO A 121 15.65 -14.60 22.05
C PRO A 121 15.19 -16.06 22.21
N ARG A 122 14.00 -16.26 22.75
CA ARG A 122 13.44 -17.61 22.92
C ARG A 122 12.92 -18.19 21.63
N ASP A 123 12.46 -17.32 20.72
CA ASP A 123 11.76 -17.71 19.51
C ASP A 123 12.69 -17.69 18.27
N PHE A 124 13.56 -16.68 18.14
CA PHE A 124 14.36 -16.49 16.92
C PHE A 124 15.89 -16.68 17.10
N THR A 125 16.40 -16.80 18.34
CA THR A 125 17.87 -16.93 18.58
C THR A 125 18.32 -18.31 19.03
N ARG A 126 17.41 -19.22 19.33
CA ARG A 126 17.68 -20.58 19.78
C ARG A 126 17.27 -21.59 18.73
N GLY A 127 18.17 -21.98 17.85
CA GLY A 127 17.94 -23.08 16.90
C GLY A 127 19.18 -23.31 16.05
N ALA A 128 19.37 -24.53 15.56
CA ALA A 128 20.48 -24.90 14.68
C ALA A 128 20.35 -24.21 13.31
N LYS A 129 19.17 -23.74 12.94
CA LYS A 129 18.86 -23.00 11.72
C LYS A 129 18.16 -21.70 12.09
N ARG A 130 18.82 -20.58 11.79
CA ARG A 130 18.28 -19.24 12.03
C ARG A 130 17.55 -18.75 10.78
N ALA A 131 16.22 -18.47 10.90
CA ALA A 131 15.47 -17.84 9.83
C ALA A 131 16.05 -16.48 9.45
N ARG A 132 16.02 -16.13 8.18
CA ARG A 132 16.20 -14.75 7.72
C ARG A 132 14.97 -13.95 8.12
N LEU A 133 15.15 -12.77 8.71
CA LEU A 133 14.05 -11.91 9.11
C LEU A 133 14.01 -10.71 8.17
N HIS A 134 12.89 -10.53 7.52
CA HIS A 134 12.60 -9.42 6.61
C HIS A 134 11.52 -8.52 7.20
N LEU A 135 11.66 -7.20 7.03
CA LEU A 135 10.65 -6.22 7.45
C LEU A 135 10.19 -5.41 6.23
N ASP A 136 8.90 -5.51 5.91
CA ASP A 136 8.27 -4.69 4.89
C ASP A 136 7.48 -3.53 5.51
N LEU A 137 7.66 -2.33 4.96
CA LEU A 137 7.11 -1.08 5.49
C LEU A 137 6.25 -0.39 4.41
N HIS A 138 4.93 -0.41 4.58
CA HIS A 138 3.98 0.12 3.59
C HIS A 138 3.88 1.63 3.62
N GLU A 139 4.07 2.24 4.81
CA GLU A 139 3.93 3.67 5.04
C GLU A 139 5.02 4.18 5.98
N TYR A 140 5.18 5.51 6.05
CA TYR A 140 6.01 6.10 7.09
C TYR A 140 5.24 6.16 8.41
N HIS A 141 5.72 5.42 9.39
CA HIS A 141 5.18 5.41 10.75
C HIS A 141 5.63 6.66 11.51
N ASN A 142 4.93 7.79 11.30
CA ASN A 142 5.28 9.06 11.92
C ASN A 142 5.23 8.98 13.46
N PRO A 143 6.34 9.22 14.18
CA PRO A 143 6.40 9.11 15.65
C PRO A 143 5.50 10.13 16.36
N ASP A 144 5.12 11.23 15.70
CA ASP A 144 4.39 12.35 16.28
C ASP A 144 2.89 12.33 15.97
N ILE A 145 2.44 11.41 15.11
CA ILE A 145 1.02 11.35 14.69
C ILE A 145 0.04 11.25 15.88
N ARG A 146 0.49 10.64 16.97
CA ARG A 146 -0.33 10.43 18.19
C ARG A 146 -0.20 11.55 19.23
N ARG A 147 0.60 12.59 19.01
CA ARG A 147 0.80 13.68 19.98
C ARG A 147 -0.38 14.65 20.07
N ARG A 148 -1.21 14.74 19.04
CA ARG A 148 -2.27 15.74 18.89
C ARG A 148 -3.54 15.45 19.70
N THR A 149 -3.76 14.21 20.14
CA THR A 149 -4.95 13.81 20.91
C THR A 149 -4.58 13.27 22.28
N LEU A 150 -5.49 13.39 23.27
CA LEU A 150 -5.28 12.87 24.62
C LEU A 150 -5.02 11.35 24.60
N GLY A 151 -5.84 10.59 23.88
CA GLY A 151 -5.62 9.15 23.70
C GLY A 151 -4.30 8.83 23.01
N GLY A 152 -3.88 9.65 22.04
CA GLY A 152 -2.60 9.52 21.37
C GLY A 152 -1.40 9.82 22.28
N ARG A 153 -1.53 10.75 23.24
CA ARG A 153 -0.49 11.00 24.25
C ARG A 153 -0.25 9.79 25.14
N ILE A 154 -1.29 9.03 25.45
CA ILE A 154 -1.22 7.80 26.27
C ILE A 154 -0.65 6.64 25.46
N THR A 155 -1.09 6.43 24.23
CA THR A 155 -0.64 5.32 23.38
C THR A 155 0.67 5.59 22.65
N GLY A 156 1.02 6.85 22.44
CA GLY A 156 2.20 7.29 21.70
C GLY A 156 3.53 6.75 22.22
N PRO A 157 3.81 6.69 23.52
CA PRO A 157 5.05 6.10 24.05
C PRO A 157 5.25 4.65 23.64
N HIS A 158 4.18 3.85 23.63
CA HIS A 158 4.24 2.45 23.19
C HIS A 158 4.44 2.34 21.69
N TYR A 159 3.73 3.17 20.92
CA TYR A 159 3.91 3.24 19.48
C TYR A 159 5.36 3.59 19.09
N ARG A 160 5.96 4.60 19.72
CA ARG A 160 7.38 4.93 19.51
C ARG A 160 8.32 3.82 19.95
N TRP A 161 7.97 3.08 21.00
CA TRP A 161 8.74 1.92 21.42
C TRP A 161 8.67 0.80 20.41
N THR A 162 7.49 0.45 19.89
CA THR A 162 7.31 -0.55 18.82
C THR A 162 8.09 -0.15 17.57
N ARG A 163 7.95 1.10 17.15
CA ARG A 163 8.59 1.67 15.98
C ARG A 163 10.13 1.61 16.02
N ARG A 164 10.75 1.69 17.19
CA ARG A 164 12.22 1.59 17.31
C ARG A 164 12.79 0.26 16.81
N HIS A 165 11.98 -0.79 16.80
CA HIS A 165 12.40 -2.10 16.29
C HIS A 165 12.57 -2.13 14.77
N ILE A 166 12.12 -1.09 14.03
CA ILE A 166 12.42 -0.93 12.60
C ILE A 166 13.94 -0.89 12.35
N GLY A 167 14.70 -0.24 13.24
CA GLY A 167 16.14 -0.16 13.16
C GLY A 167 16.88 -1.40 13.69
N SER A 168 16.18 -2.43 14.14
CA SER A 168 16.81 -3.58 14.78
C SER A 168 17.73 -4.36 13.83
N PRO A 169 18.96 -4.71 14.26
CA PRO A 169 19.89 -5.48 13.45
C PRO A 169 19.47 -6.94 13.23
N VAL A 170 18.40 -7.41 13.88
CA VAL A 170 17.89 -8.76 13.65
C VAL A 170 17.26 -8.92 12.26
N PHE A 171 16.75 -7.82 11.67
CA PHE A 171 16.25 -7.84 10.31
C PHE A 171 17.39 -7.81 9.31
N THR A 172 17.53 -8.89 8.54
CA THR A 172 18.58 -9.06 7.54
C THR A 172 18.33 -8.22 6.29
N SER A 173 17.07 -7.90 6.02
CA SER A 173 16.66 -7.06 4.89
C SER A 173 15.37 -6.29 5.21
N ARG A 174 15.14 -5.21 4.43
CA ARG A 174 13.95 -4.37 4.53
C ARG A 174 13.49 -3.92 3.16
N THR A 175 12.16 -3.81 3.01
CA THR A 175 11.53 -3.18 1.84
C THR A 175 10.63 -2.04 2.26
N VAL A 176 10.33 -1.16 1.31
CA VAL A 176 9.50 0.03 1.51
C VAL A 176 8.79 0.40 0.21
N VAL A 177 7.62 1.02 0.32
CA VAL A 177 6.79 1.36 -0.86
C VAL A 177 7.46 2.34 -1.81
N ASN A 178 8.31 3.26 -1.33
CA ASN A 178 9.04 4.22 -2.15
C ASN A 178 10.35 4.67 -1.50
N THR A 179 11.27 5.11 -2.32
CA THR A 179 12.61 5.54 -1.88
C THR A 179 12.61 6.74 -0.93
N PRO A 180 11.77 7.80 -1.09
CA PRO A 180 11.72 8.89 -0.12
C PRO A 180 11.42 8.42 1.31
N ILE A 181 10.41 7.57 1.51
CA ILE A 181 10.12 6.96 2.82
C ILE A 181 11.31 6.11 3.30
N GLY A 182 11.94 5.35 2.38
CA GLY A 182 13.14 4.57 2.70
C GLY A 182 14.30 5.43 3.25
N ARG A 183 14.53 6.60 2.66
CA ARG A 183 15.54 7.56 3.13
C ARG A 183 15.22 8.11 4.52
N LEU A 184 13.95 8.41 4.81
CA LEU A 184 13.54 8.83 6.16
C LEU A 184 13.85 7.76 7.20
N TYR A 185 13.57 6.49 6.91
CA TYR A 185 13.91 5.38 7.81
C TYR A 185 15.42 5.16 7.94
N ALA A 186 16.16 5.27 6.83
CA ALA A 186 17.61 5.12 6.84
C ALA A 186 18.30 6.18 7.70
N GLU A 187 17.86 7.43 7.58
CA GLU A 187 18.37 8.55 8.39
C GLU A 187 18.02 8.37 9.88
N GLU A 188 16.75 8.09 10.17
CA GLU A 188 16.27 8.03 11.55
C GLU A 188 16.87 6.86 12.35
N PHE A 189 17.01 5.70 11.71
CA PHE A 189 17.48 4.48 12.36
C PHE A 189 18.93 4.11 12.06
N SER A 190 19.65 4.92 11.27
CA SER A 190 21.02 4.64 10.83
C SER A 190 21.16 3.25 10.19
N ILE A 191 20.23 2.90 9.31
CA ILE A 191 20.19 1.65 8.56
C ILE A 191 20.43 1.91 7.06
N PRO A 192 20.84 0.89 6.28
CA PRO A 192 20.83 1.01 4.82
C PRO A 192 19.44 1.41 4.30
N VAL A 193 19.38 2.18 3.22
CA VAL A 193 18.11 2.53 2.59
C VAL A 193 17.38 1.24 2.20
N PRO A 194 16.17 0.98 2.71
CA PRO A 194 15.38 -0.19 2.33
C PRO A 194 15.15 -0.27 0.82
N ALA A 195 15.10 -1.47 0.28
CA ALA A 195 14.81 -1.67 -1.13
C ALA A 195 13.37 -1.24 -1.44
N GLN A 196 13.18 -0.59 -2.60
CA GLN A 196 11.84 -0.17 -3.02
C GLN A 196 11.09 -1.35 -3.63
N VAL A 197 9.84 -1.55 -3.17
CA VAL A 197 8.85 -2.48 -3.72
C VAL A 197 7.52 -1.76 -3.76
N ARG A 198 7.03 -1.44 -4.94
CA ARG A 198 5.81 -0.65 -5.16
C ARG A 198 4.55 -1.50 -5.06
N ASN A 199 3.40 -0.85 -4.92
CA ASN A 199 2.10 -1.52 -4.90
C ASN A 199 1.52 -1.73 -6.32
N ALA A 200 2.36 -2.12 -7.29
CA ALA A 200 1.93 -2.34 -8.67
C ALA A 200 1.14 -3.66 -8.80
N PRO A 201 0.01 -3.66 -9.52
CA PRO A 201 -0.78 -4.86 -9.79
C PRO A 201 -0.16 -5.71 -10.90
N PRO A 202 -0.65 -6.95 -11.15
CA PRO A 202 -0.22 -7.77 -12.26
C PRO A 202 -0.38 -7.08 -13.61
N PHE A 203 0.53 -7.38 -14.54
CA PHE A 203 0.41 -6.92 -15.92
C PHE A 203 -0.70 -7.68 -16.67
N ILE A 204 -1.51 -6.94 -17.42
CA ILE A 204 -2.57 -7.50 -18.27
C ILE A 204 -2.17 -7.27 -19.73
N PRO A 205 -1.62 -8.29 -20.42
CA PRO A 205 -1.01 -8.13 -21.75
C PRO A 205 -2.02 -7.82 -22.85
N ASP A 206 -3.23 -8.37 -22.76
CA ASP A 206 -4.23 -8.31 -23.83
C ASP A 206 -5.21 -7.12 -23.68
N LEU A 207 -4.98 -6.23 -22.73
CA LEU A 207 -5.82 -5.06 -22.54
C LEU A 207 -5.27 -3.89 -23.38
N GLU A 208 -6.05 -3.45 -24.34
CA GLU A 208 -5.72 -2.30 -25.18
C GLU A 208 -6.33 -1.00 -24.61
N PRO A 209 -5.74 0.17 -24.89
CA PRO A 209 -6.37 1.45 -24.55
C PRO A 209 -7.72 1.61 -25.25
N SER A 210 -8.77 1.94 -24.50
CA SER A 210 -10.05 2.30 -25.11
C SER A 210 -9.93 3.64 -25.86
N PRO A 211 -10.66 3.82 -26.99
CA PRO A 211 -10.64 5.07 -27.75
C PRO A 211 -11.24 6.23 -26.93
N VAL A 212 -10.71 7.43 -27.15
CA VAL A 212 -11.24 8.64 -26.52
C VAL A 212 -12.29 9.28 -27.41
N ASP A 213 -13.48 9.53 -26.88
CA ASP A 213 -14.51 10.27 -27.59
C ASP A 213 -14.16 11.79 -27.57
N PRO A 214 -13.99 12.45 -28.73
CA PRO A 214 -13.69 13.86 -28.75
C PRO A 214 -14.79 14.75 -28.18
N THR A 215 -15.99 14.22 -28.02
CA THR A 215 -17.15 14.93 -27.45
C THR A 215 -17.30 14.67 -25.95
N GLU A 216 -16.64 13.62 -25.38
CA GLU A 216 -16.71 13.29 -23.97
C GLU A 216 -15.40 12.71 -23.44
N ILE A 217 -14.62 13.46 -22.68
CA ILE A 217 -13.46 12.99 -21.93
C ILE A 217 -13.92 12.53 -20.54
N ARG A 218 -13.76 11.24 -20.27
CA ARG A 218 -14.28 10.57 -19.06
C ARG A 218 -13.23 10.54 -17.96
N LEU A 219 -13.42 11.38 -16.95
CA LEU A 219 -12.58 11.42 -15.75
C LEU A 219 -13.01 10.33 -14.77
N LEU A 220 -12.04 9.75 -14.06
CA LEU A 220 -12.24 8.73 -13.03
C LEU A 220 -11.51 9.12 -11.74
N PHE A 221 -12.15 8.85 -10.64
CA PHE A 221 -11.52 8.67 -9.33
C PHE A 221 -12.01 7.35 -8.74
N HIS A 222 -11.14 6.37 -8.55
CA HIS A 222 -11.56 5.12 -7.96
C HIS A 222 -10.90 4.84 -6.60
N GLY A 223 -11.53 3.97 -5.79
CA GLY A 223 -11.01 3.45 -4.53
C GLY A 223 -11.60 4.08 -3.26
N LEU A 224 -10.77 4.25 -2.23
CA LEU A 224 -11.23 4.71 -0.92
C LEU A 224 -11.67 6.18 -0.95
N PRO A 225 -12.94 6.48 -0.59
CA PRO A 225 -13.43 7.85 -0.51
C PRO A 225 -12.82 8.59 0.68
N SER A 226 -12.18 9.74 0.40
CA SER A 226 -11.64 10.63 1.43
C SER A 226 -11.48 12.04 0.89
N TRP A 227 -11.95 13.02 1.65
CA TRP A 227 -11.79 14.45 1.31
C TRP A 227 -10.31 14.87 1.19
N SER A 228 -9.41 14.26 1.95
CA SER A 228 -7.97 14.52 1.84
C SER A 228 -7.33 14.04 0.53
N ARG A 229 -8.10 13.35 -0.31
CA ARG A 229 -7.67 12.80 -1.60
C ARG A 229 -8.17 13.60 -2.80
N GLY A 230 -8.47 14.89 -2.62
CA GLY A 230 -8.77 15.82 -3.70
C GLY A 230 -10.24 15.90 -4.11
N PHE A 231 -11.18 15.35 -3.35
CA PHE A 231 -12.60 15.41 -3.70
C PHE A 231 -13.12 16.84 -3.84
N ALA A 232 -12.78 17.72 -2.90
CA ALA A 232 -13.23 19.10 -2.93
C ALA A 232 -12.67 19.84 -4.18
N GLU A 233 -11.40 19.58 -4.48
CA GLU A 233 -10.73 20.18 -5.65
C GLU A 233 -11.33 19.66 -6.96
N ILE A 234 -11.61 18.36 -7.05
CA ILE A 234 -12.24 17.75 -8.24
C ILE A 234 -13.65 18.32 -8.44
N LEU A 235 -14.47 18.39 -7.40
CA LEU A 235 -15.81 18.94 -7.48
C LEU A 235 -15.77 20.43 -7.85
N ALA A 236 -14.87 21.22 -7.24
CA ALA A 236 -14.73 22.61 -7.58
C ALA A 236 -14.30 22.81 -9.06
N ALA A 237 -13.33 22.03 -9.55
CA ALA A 237 -12.90 22.06 -10.94
C ALA A 237 -14.05 21.71 -11.91
N MET A 238 -14.85 20.69 -11.58
CA MET A 238 -16.00 20.29 -12.42
C MET A 238 -17.07 21.36 -12.61
N ARG A 239 -17.14 22.39 -11.73
CA ARG A 239 -18.06 23.53 -11.87
C ARG A 239 -17.74 24.39 -13.11
N GLU A 240 -16.47 24.46 -13.49
CA GLU A 240 -15.96 25.37 -14.52
C GLU A 240 -15.34 24.63 -15.72
N LEU A 241 -15.17 23.31 -15.65
CA LEU A 241 -14.70 22.52 -16.78
C LEU A 241 -15.73 22.52 -17.92
N PRO A 242 -15.29 22.53 -19.20
CA PRO A 242 -16.16 22.39 -20.36
C PRO A 242 -17.11 21.18 -20.25
N GLU A 243 -18.25 21.25 -20.95
CA GLU A 243 -19.25 20.16 -20.94
C GLU A 243 -18.73 18.84 -21.51
N THR A 244 -17.64 18.89 -22.26
CA THR A 244 -16.94 17.69 -22.77
C THR A 244 -16.28 16.85 -21.69
N PHE A 245 -16.19 17.32 -20.42
CA PHE A 245 -15.66 16.52 -19.32
C PHE A 245 -16.79 15.95 -18.48
N SER A 246 -16.79 14.63 -18.30
CA SER A 246 -17.64 13.93 -17.32
C SER A 246 -16.76 13.33 -16.21
N MET A 247 -17.33 13.11 -15.01
CA MET A 247 -16.63 12.59 -13.84
C MET A 247 -17.33 11.39 -13.24
N THR A 248 -16.60 10.32 -12.99
CA THR A 248 -17.09 9.14 -12.26
C THR A 248 -16.29 8.93 -10.98
N PHE A 249 -17.00 8.83 -9.87
CA PHE A 249 -16.48 8.38 -8.59
C PHE A 249 -16.81 6.90 -8.39
N MET A 250 -15.86 6.01 -8.58
CA MET A 250 -15.98 4.56 -8.32
C MET A 250 -15.48 4.24 -6.92
N LEU A 251 -16.36 4.22 -5.92
CA LEU A 251 -15.97 4.32 -4.51
C LEU A 251 -16.22 3.04 -3.72
N THR A 252 -15.26 2.66 -2.87
CA THR A 252 -15.47 1.64 -1.83
C THR A 252 -16.50 2.12 -0.80
N ALA A 253 -17.12 1.17 -0.08
CA ALA A 253 -18.19 1.48 0.85
C ALA A 253 -17.70 2.37 2.01
N ASN A 254 -18.24 3.59 2.08
CA ASN A 254 -18.16 4.50 3.20
C ASN A 254 -19.44 5.32 3.26
N PRO A 255 -20.47 4.85 3.97
CA PRO A 255 -21.80 5.48 3.96
C PRO A 255 -21.80 6.98 4.29
N ALA A 256 -20.93 7.41 5.23
CA ALA A 256 -20.83 8.82 5.63
C ALA A 256 -20.30 9.70 4.49
N VAL A 257 -19.23 9.29 3.82
CA VAL A 257 -18.64 10.05 2.70
C VAL A 257 -19.58 10.01 1.50
N HIS A 258 -20.24 8.88 1.24
CA HIS A 258 -21.24 8.78 0.17
C HIS A 258 -22.46 9.69 0.41
N ALA A 259 -22.90 9.84 1.66
CA ALA A 259 -23.99 10.76 2.01
C ALA A 259 -23.59 12.22 1.78
N MET A 260 -22.39 12.62 2.27
CA MET A 260 -21.84 13.97 2.06
C MET A 260 -21.66 14.29 0.58
N LEU A 261 -21.14 13.34 -0.21
CA LEU A 261 -20.95 13.53 -1.65
C LEU A 261 -22.29 13.69 -2.39
N ARG A 262 -23.30 12.88 -2.05
CA ARG A 262 -24.65 13.05 -2.63
C ARG A 262 -25.28 14.39 -2.24
N GLU A 263 -25.09 14.87 -1.02
CA GLU A 263 -25.55 16.18 -0.57
C GLU A 263 -24.88 17.29 -1.40
N GLU A 264 -23.57 17.28 -1.55
CA GLU A 264 -22.80 18.25 -2.36
C GLU A 264 -23.28 18.22 -3.84
N LEU A 265 -23.51 17.04 -4.41
CA LEU A 265 -24.00 16.88 -5.78
C LEU A 265 -25.43 17.36 -5.98
N SER A 266 -26.27 17.40 -4.94
CA SER A 266 -27.69 17.80 -5.07
C SER A 266 -27.86 19.22 -5.64
N THR A 267 -26.92 20.12 -5.35
CA THR A 267 -26.92 21.53 -5.80
C THR A 267 -25.77 21.87 -6.76
N HIS A 268 -24.96 20.84 -7.12
CA HIS A 268 -23.79 21.06 -7.96
C HIS A 268 -24.18 21.39 -9.42
N PRO A 269 -23.64 22.44 -10.06
CA PRO A 269 -24.02 22.83 -11.42
C PRO A 269 -23.71 21.76 -12.47
N ALA A 270 -22.65 20.97 -12.27
CA ALA A 270 -22.26 19.90 -13.19
C ALA A 270 -22.81 18.50 -12.76
N ARG A 271 -23.83 18.43 -11.89
CA ARG A 271 -24.35 17.17 -11.35
C ARG A 271 -24.74 16.15 -12.41
N ASP A 272 -25.25 16.60 -13.56
CA ASP A 272 -25.69 15.73 -14.64
C ASP A 272 -24.51 15.03 -15.38
N ARG A 273 -23.29 15.53 -15.18
CA ARG A 273 -22.02 14.99 -15.69
C ARG A 273 -21.19 14.26 -14.63
N ILE A 274 -21.71 14.13 -13.39
CA ILE A 274 -20.99 13.49 -12.28
C ILE A 274 -21.76 12.25 -11.83
N ARG A 275 -21.09 11.10 -11.76
CA ARG A 275 -21.68 9.82 -11.38
C ARG A 275 -20.95 9.21 -10.20
N ILE A 276 -21.68 8.48 -9.35
CA ILE A 276 -21.13 7.65 -8.29
C ILE A 276 -21.50 6.20 -8.62
N VAL A 277 -20.48 5.34 -8.70
CA VAL A 277 -20.66 3.92 -9.01
C VAL A 277 -20.06 3.03 -7.93
N PRO A 278 -20.51 1.78 -7.76
CA PRO A 278 -19.90 0.82 -6.86
C PRO A 278 -18.45 0.53 -7.24
N PRO A 279 -17.61 0.04 -6.29
CA PRO A 279 -16.24 -0.33 -6.59
C PRO A 279 -16.17 -1.57 -7.48
N ALA A 280 -15.16 -1.67 -8.30
CA ALA A 280 -14.83 -2.90 -9.01
C ALA A 280 -14.20 -3.93 -8.07
N PRO A 281 -14.41 -5.24 -8.29
CA PRO A 281 -13.63 -6.29 -7.65
C PRO A 281 -12.14 -6.12 -7.95
N MET A 282 -11.27 -6.37 -6.95
CA MET A 282 -9.83 -6.13 -7.06
C MET A 282 -9.19 -6.73 -8.33
N ARG A 283 -9.60 -7.93 -8.72
CA ARG A 283 -9.06 -8.63 -9.91
C ARG A 283 -9.56 -8.07 -11.23
N GLU A 284 -10.65 -7.30 -11.23
CA GLU A 284 -11.30 -6.76 -12.42
C GLU A 284 -11.08 -5.24 -12.55
N ILE A 285 -10.33 -4.61 -11.62
CA ILE A 285 -10.18 -3.14 -11.58
C ILE A 285 -9.73 -2.62 -12.93
N ALA A 286 -8.64 -3.15 -13.49
CA ALA A 286 -8.07 -2.64 -14.74
C ALA A 286 -9.06 -2.70 -15.91
N GLU A 287 -9.80 -3.79 -16.06
CA GLU A 287 -10.81 -3.94 -17.10
C GLU A 287 -12.01 -3.01 -16.87
N LYS A 288 -12.43 -2.85 -15.61
CA LYS A 288 -13.58 -1.99 -15.25
C LYS A 288 -13.28 -0.50 -15.38
N ILE A 289 -12.02 -0.10 -15.20
CA ILE A 289 -11.61 1.30 -15.37
C ILE A 289 -11.18 1.62 -16.81
N ASN A 290 -10.80 0.65 -17.62
CA ASN A 290 -10.36 0.84 -19.01
C ASN A 290 -11.28 1.71 -19.88
N PRO A 291 -12.64 1.64 -19.75
CA PRO A 291 -13.54 2.53 -20.49
C PRO A 291 -13.39 4.02 -20.19
N TYR A 292 -12.72 4.41 -19.12
CA TYR A 292 -12.45 5.80 -18.79
C TYR A 292 -11.18 6.30 -19.49
N ASP A 293 -10.94 7.62 -19.42
CA ASP A 293 -9.85 8.24 -20.17
C ASP A 293 -8.74 8.73 -19.25
N ILE A 294 -9.10 9.33 -18.12
CA ILE A 294 -8.15 9.95 -17.19
C ILE A 294 -8.47 9.56 -15.74
N GLU A 295 -7.52 8.97 -15.04
CA GLU A 295 -7.58 8.81 -13.57
C GLU A 295 -6.99 10.02 -12.88
N ILE A 296 -7.70 10.56 -11.88
CA ILE A 296 -7.22 11.69 -11.07
C ILE A 296 -6.65 11.19 -9.74
N VAL A 297 -5.36 11.42 -9.53
CA VAL A 297 -4.63 11.12 -8.27
C VAL A 297 -4.08 12.41 -7.67
N PHE A 298 -4.98 13.21 -7.09
CA PHE A 298 -4.69 14.56 -6.64
C PHE A 298 -4.69 14.67 -5.11
N TYR A 299 -3.61 14.18 -4.47
CA TYR A 299 -3.47 14.13 -3.02
C TYR A 299 -2.68 15.33 -2.50
N ARG A 300 -3.34 16.20 -1.72
CA ARG A 300 -2.67 17.33 -1.07
C ARG A 300 -1.65 16.83 -0.05
N PRO A 301 -0.40 17.33 -0.04
CA PRO A 301 0.68 16.85 0.82
C PRO A 301 0.53 17.38 2.27
N THR A 302 -0.58 17.06 2.93
CA THR A 302 -0.89 17.50 4.30
C THR A 302 -0.18 16.69 5.39
N GLY A 303 0.64 15.73 5.00
CA GLY A 303 1.45 14.90 5.89
C GLY A 303 2.42 14.03 5.09
N ILE A 304 3.41 13.45 5.76
CA ILE A 304 4.50 12.69 5.12
C ILE A 304 3.96 11.60 4.18
N ASN A 305 2.98 10.81 4.61
CA ASN A 305 2.43 9.74 3.78
C ASN A 305 1.64 10.22 2.57
N LEU A 306 1.05 11.44 2.62
CA LEU A 306 0.41 12.05 1.46
C LEU A 306 1.43 12.76 0.55
N GLN A 307 2.48 13.35 1.14
CA GLN A 307 3.58 13.96 0.39
C GLN A 307 4.31 12.92 -0.48
N PHE A 308 4.56 11.74 0.09
CA PHE A 308 5.23 10.63 -0.60
C PHE A 308 4.25 9.53 -1.03
N ALA A 309 2.97 9.87 -1.24
CA ALA A 309 1.99 8.90 -1.67
C ALA A 309 2.37 8.23 -3.00
N MET A 310 2.20 6.92 -3.05
CA MET A 310 2.29 6.11 -4.27
C MET A 310 1.18 5.05 -4.20
N PRO A 311 -0.08 5.48 -4.38
CA PRO A 311 -1.24 4.63 -4.14
C PRO A 311 -1.42 3.58 -5.24
N ASN A 312 -2.10 2.47 -4.91
CA ASN A 312 -2.41 1.41 -5.86
C ASN A 312 -3.04 1.95 -7.15
N LYS A 313 -3.99 2.89 -7.05
CA LYS A 313 -4.71 3.47 -8.19
C LYS A 313 -3.79 4.13 -9.24
N PHE A 314 -2.60 4.62 -8.83
CA PHE A 314 -1.61 5.13 -9.77
C PHE A 314 -1.15 4.05 -10.76
N PHE A 315 -0.89 2.86 -10.25
CA PHE A 315 -0.49 1.71 -11.07
C PHE A 315 -1.69 1.00 -11.69
N GLU A 316 -2.83 0.95 -11.00
CA GLU A 316 -4.07 0.40 -11.51
C GLU A 316 -4.55 1.18 -12.73
N ALA A 317 -4.43 2.51 -12.74
CA ALA A 317 -4.72 3.34 -13.90
C ALA A 317 -3.84 2.98 -15.11
N ALA A 318 -2.53 2.78 -14.91
CA ALA A 318 -1.65 2.32 -15.99
C ALA A 318 -2.06 0.95 -16.51
N GLN A 319 -2.41 -0.01 -15.62
CA GLN A 319 -2.93 -1.32 -16.05
C GLN A 319 -4.28 -1.21 -16.77
N GLY A 320 -5.13 -0.26 -16.38
CA GLY A 320 -6.37 0.08 -17.08
C GLY A 320 -6.18 0.88 -18.37
N ARG A 321 -4.94 1.25 -18.73
CA ARG A 321 -4.60 2.05 -19.92
C ARG A 321 -5.20 3.46 -19.88
N LEU A 322 -5.29 4.07 -18.70
CA LEU A 322 -5.74 5.44 -18.52
C LEU A 322 -4.56 6.42 -18.54
N ALA A 323 -4.82 7.63 -19.02
CA ALA A 323 -3.97 8.76 -18.71
C ALA A 323 -4.06 9.11 -17.22
N LEU A 324 -3.03 9.76 -16.68
CA LEU A 324 -2.98 10.18 -15.28
C LEU A 324 -2.96 11.71 -15.14
N VAL A 325 -3.71 12.22 -14.18
CA VAL A 325 -3.56 13.58 -13.66
C VAL A 325 -3.13 13.49 -12.21
N VAL A 326 -1.90 13.94 -11.91
CA VAL A 326 -1.32 13.88 -10.56
C VAL A 326 -0.91 15.27 -10.08
N GLY A 327 -0.88 15.47 -8.77
CA GLY A 327 -0.27 16.68 -8.20
C GLY A 327 1.27 16.61 -8.21
N GLU A 328 1.93 17.75 -8.02
CA GLU A 328 3.38 17.86 -7.95
C GLU A 328 3.93 17.20 -6.68
N THR A 329 4.24 15.91 -6.75
CA THR A 329 4.80 15.10 -5.67
C THR A 329 6.14 14.51 -6.06
N GLU A 330 7.01 14.27 -5.08
CA GLU A 330 8.34 13.67 -5.30
C GLU A 330 8.27 12.21 -5.80
N THR A 331 7.13 11.55 -5.70
CA THR A 331 6.97 10.14 -6.03
C THR A 331 6.28 9.90 -7.37
N MET A 332 5.14 10.55 -7.61
CA MET A 332 4.33 10.31 -8.82
C MET A 332 4.73 11.20 -9.98
N ALA A 333 5.00 12.50 -9.73
CA ALA A 333 5.28 13.45 -10.79
C ALA A 333 6.51 13.09 -11.65
N PRO A 334 7.63 12.61 -11.09
CA PRO A 334 8.77 12.15 -11.91
C PRO A 334 8.41 11.02 -12.86
N ILE A 335 7.63 10.02 -12.39
CA ILE A 335 7.21 8.87 -13.21
C ILE A 335 6.29 9.34 -14.35
N VAL A 336 5.33 10.23 -14.04
CA VAL A 336 4.42 10.76 -15.07
C VAL A 336 5.20 11.52 -16.18
N ARG A 337 6.21 12.30 -15.78
CA ARG A 337 7.08 13.00 -16.75
C ARG A 337 7.98 12.10 -17.55
N GLU A 338 8.58 11.09 -16.90
CA GLU A 338 9.47 10.11 -17.54
C GLU A 338 8.76 9.31 -18.63
N TYR A 339 7.56 8.82 -18.32
CA TYR A 339 6.80 7.98 -19.24
C TYR A 339 5.81 8.74 -20.12
N GLU A 340 5.58 10.02 -19.87
CA GLU A 340 4.63 10.88 -20.61
C GLU A 340 3.19 10.29 -20.69
N HIS A 341 2.79 9.52 -19.69
CA HIS A 341 1.47 8.85 -19.62
C HIS A 341 0.42 9.66 -18.87
N GLY A 342 0.65 10.96 -18.70
CA GLY A 342 -0.24 11.86 -17.99
C GLY A 342 0.32 13.27 -17.87
N VAL A 343 -0.32 14.07 -17.03
CA VAL A 343 0.06 15.45 -16.74
C VAL A 343 0.21 15.69 -15.25
N VAL A 344 1.08 16.65 -14.90
CA VAL A 344 1.34 17.04 -13.53
C VAL A 344 0.73 18.41 -13.28
N VAL A 345 -0.18 18.49 -12.31
CA VAL A 345 -0.79 19.75 -11.86
C VAL A 345 0.22 20.49 -10.98
N PRO A 346 0.62 21.72 -11.33
CA PRO A 346 1.72 22.40 -10.66
C PRO A 346 1.40 22.84 -9.23
N GLU A 347 0.14 23.16 -8.93
CA GLU A 347 -0.29 23.61 -7.60
C GLU A 347 -1.47 22.77 -7.09
N PHE A 348 -1.52 22.54 -5.78
CA PHE A 348 -2.61 21.77 -5.14
C PHE A 348 -3.86 22.64 -4.90
N THR A 349 -4.30 23.36 -5.94
CA THR A 349 -5.52 24.17 -5.97
C THR A 349 -6.49 23.60 -7.01
N TRP A 350 -7.78 23.86 -6.83
CA TRP A 350 -8.80 23.42 -7.78
C TRP A 350 -8.69 24.17 -9.10
N GLU A 351 -8.24 25.45 -9.08
CA GLU A 351 -8.00 26.27 -10.27
C GLU A 351 -6.91 25.65 -11.13
N SER A 352 -5.77 25.29 -10.51
CA SER A 352 -4.67 24.64 -11.21
C SER A 352 -5.08 23.29 -11.80
N LEU A 353 -5.88 22.51 -11.07
CA LEU A 353 -6.45 21.25 -11.57
C LEU A 353 -7.37 21.48 -12.77
N ARG A 354 -8.31 22.46 -12.67
CA ARG A 354 -9.19 22.88 -13.77
C ARG A 354 -8.41 23.27 -15.00
N ASP A 355 -7.44 24.19 -14.87
CA ASP A 355 -6.68 24.73 -16.00
C ASP A 355 -5.85 23.63 -16.68
N THR A 356 -5.27 22.73 -15.89
CA THR A 356 -4.55 21.56 -16.41
C THR A 356 -5.49 20.65 -17.21
N LEU A 357 -6.67 20.32 -16.68
CA LEU A 357 -7.65 19.48 -17.37
C LEU A 357 -8.22 20.17 -18.61
N ALA A 358 -8.60 21.45 -18.51
CA ALA A 358 -9.15 22.22 -19.63
C ALA A 358 -8.16 22.37 -20.80
N GLY A 359 -6.87 22.25 -20.57
CA GLY A 359 -5.83 22.25 -21.61
C GLY A 359 -5.70 20.92 -22.37
N LEU A 360 -6.44 19.87 -21.99
CA LEU A 360 -6.38 18.55 -22.63
C LEU A 360 -7.45 18.40 -23.70
N ASP A 361 -7.03 17.92 -24.86
CA ASP A 361 -7.90 17.48 -25.94
C ASP A 361 -7.85 15.94 -26.12
N ALA A 362 -8.80 15.38 -26.85
CA ALA A 362 -8.87 13.93 -27.06
C ALA A 362 -7.57 13.35 -27.68
N PRO A 363 -6.93 13.95 -28.69
CA PRO A 363 -5.64 13.46 -29.21
C PRO A 363 -4.51 13.46 -28.17
N ALA A 364 -4.45 14.42 -27.26
CA ALA A 364 -3.47 14.45 -26.19
C ALA A 364 -3.70 13.30 -25.20
N VAL A 365 -4.96 13.07 -24.82
CA VAL A 365 -5.36 11.96 -23.92
C VAL A 365 -5.07 10.60 -24.57
N GLU A 366 -5.36 10.41 -25.85
CA GLU A 366 -5.03 9.18 -26.59
C GLU A 366 -3.53 8.88 -26.57
N ARG A 367 -2.68 9.89 -26.81
CA ARG A 367 -1.22 9.70 -26.72
C ARG A 367 -0.79 9.27 -25.33
N MET A 368 -1.34 9.87 -24.27
CA MET A 368 -1.03 9.49 -22.89
C MET A 368 -1.51 8.07 -22.54
N LYS A 369 -2.71 7.68 -23.01
CA LYS A 369 -3.23 6.31 -22.86
C LYS A 369 -2.34 5.29 -23.57
N ALA A 370 -1.84 5.60 -24.76
CA ALA A 370 -0.87 4.75 -25.47
C ALA A 370 0.46 4.61 -24.69
N ARG A 371 0.92 5.67 -24.04
CA ARG A 371 2.13 5.64 -23.18
C ARG A 371 1.89 4.84 -21.90
N ALA A 372 0.66 4.77 -21.38
CA ALA A 372 0.32 3.96 -20.21
C ALA A 372 0.59 2.46 -20.43
N VAL A 373 0.57 1.96 -21.67
CA VAL A 373 0.96 0.56 -22.01
C VAL A 373 2.40 0.30 -21.55
N VAL A 374 3.33 1.19 -21.87
CA VAL A 374 4.76 1.03 -21.50
C VAL A 374 4.94 1.04 -19.98
N VAL A 375 4.18 1.89 -19.28
CA VAL A 375 4.19 1.92 -17.80
C VAL A 375 3.68 0.61 -17.23
N ALA A 376 2.59 0.09 -17.77
CA ALA A 376 2.01 -1.17 -17.33
C ALA A 376 2.96 -2.37 -17.52
N GLU A 377 3.70 -2.41 -18.62
CA GLU A 377 4.73 -3.42 -18.89
C GLU A 377 5.94 -3.29 -17.96
N THR A 378 6.31 -2.08 -17.57
CA THR A 378 7.53 -1.81 -16.80
C THR A 378 7.28 -1.86 -15.30
N LEU A 379 6.19 -1.23 -14.84
CA LEU A 379 5.85 -1.09 -13.43
C LEU A 379 4.65 -1.99 -13.08
N ASN A 380 4.93 -3.26 -12.88
CA ASN A 380 3.92 -4.28 -12.59
C ASN A 380 4.36 -5.22 -11.46
N SER A 381 3.46 -6.09 -11.04
CA SER A 381 3.70 -7.03 -9.94
C SER A 381 4.92 -7.91 -10.15
N ASP A 382 5.22 -8.33 -11.36
CA ASP A 382 6.35 -9.22 -11.62
C ASP A 382 7.69 -8.49 -11.46
N SER A 383 7.76 -7.23 -11.89
CA SER A 383 8.95 -6.40 -11.70
C SER A 383 9.19 -6.09 -10.22
N GLU A 384 8.13 -5.83 -9.46
CA GLU A 384 8.22 -5.59 -8.01
C GLU A 384 8.53 -6.89 -7.25
N GLY A 385 8.00 -8.04 -7.70
CA GLY A 385 8.32 -9.35 -7.16
C GLY A 385 9.80 -9.70 -7.29
N ARG A 386 10.43 -9.41 -8.43
CA ARG A 386 11.88 -9.56 -8.57
C ARG A 386 12.65 -8.71 -7.58
N SER A 387 12.26 -7.45 -7.41
CA SER A 387 12.89 -6.54 -6.42
C SER A 387 12.72 -7.04 -4.99
N PHE A 388 11.55 -7.59 -4.65
CA PHE A 388 11.28 -8.19 -3.34
C PHE A 388 12.14 -9.45 -3.11
N LEU A 389 12.17 -10.37 -4.07
CA LEU A 389 12.96 -11.62 -3.99
C LEU A 389 14.46 -11.32 -3.89
N GLU A 390 14.99 -10.35 -4.64
CA GLU A 390 16.36 -9.87 -4.52
C GLU A 390 16.65 -9.31 -3.12
N ALA A 391 15.73 -8.51 -2.57
CA ALA A 391 15.87 -7.93 -1.23
C ALA A 391 15.97 -9.01 -0.15
N ILE A 392 15.10 -10.02 -0.17
CA ILE A 392 15.11 -11.12 0.80
C ILE A 392 16.28 -12.09 0.60
N ALA A 393 16.81 -12.22 -0.60
CA ALA A 393 17.98 -13.05 -0.88
C ALA A 393 19.26 -12.50 -0.21
N GLY A 394 19.27 -11.21 0.15
CA GLY A 394 20.42 -10.58 0.82
C GLY A 394 21.63 -10.35 -0.08
N SER A 395 21.45 -10.32 -1.39
CA SER A 395 22.54 -9.94 -2.30
C SER A 395 22.83 -8.44 -2.19
N PRO A 396 24.08 -8.01 -1.92
CA PRO A 396 24.43 -6.61 -1.97
C PRO A 396 24.27 -6.15 -3.42
N LYS A 397 23.43 -5.15 -3.70
CA LYS A 397 23.55 -4.40 -4.95
C LYS A 397 24.96 -3.84 -4.99
N ASN A 398 25.82 -4.40 -5.83
CA ASN A 398 27.09 -3.78 -6.18
C ASN A 398 26.79 -2.35 -6.61
N GLY A 399 27.40 -1.39 -5.93
CA GLY A 399 27.23 0.02 -6.17
C GLY A 399 27.32 0.33 -7.65
N ALA A 400 26.33 1.00 -8.18
CA ALA A 400 26.47 1.70 -9.44
C ALA A 400 27.58 2.73 -9.25
N SER A 401 28.71 2.42 -9.85
CA SER A 401 29.81 3.35 -10.06
C SER A 401 29.35 4.48 -10.97
N SER A 402 29.71 5.68 -10.53
CA SER A 402 29.83 6.98 -11.24
C SER A 402 28.59 7.51 -11.90
#